data_cb297dcc4ce98cb33f1d2677412154a7
#
_entry.id   cb297dcc4ce98cb33f1d2677412154a7
#
_cell.length_a   1.000
_cell.length_b   1.000
_cell.length_c   1.000
_cell.angle_alpha   90.00
_cell.angle_beta   90.00
_cell.angle_gamma   90.00
#
_symmetry.space_group_name_H-M   'P 1'
#
loop_
_entity.id
_entity.type
_entity.pdbx_description
1 polymer ?
#
loop_
_entity_poly.entity_id
_entity_poly.type
_entity_poly.pdbx_seq_one_letter_code
_entity_poly.pdbx_strand_id
1 'polypeptide(L)'
;PPYPLNQKKSYGNKTGEEYLNWIKELTPLLAEKLADDGSLVVELGNSWEPGRPVQSLLALKALMSIAESAGTNLRLIQEFVCYNTSRLPSPAQWVTVNPLRTVDSYTHVWWFSKTDYPKADNRKVLRPYSESMKSLLKRGSYNAGKRPSEHSIGEKSFLNDRGGAISHNLFEIESIDENRKPRLPNAF
;
A
#
# COMPACT_ATOMS: atom_id res chain seq x y z
N PRO A 1 -3.68 3.35 -12.35
CA PRO A 1 -3.02 3.89 -13.54
C PRO A 1 -2.05 2.86 -14.12
N PRO A 2 -1.57 3.04 -15.38
CA PRO A 2 -0.49 2.20 -15.91
C PRO A 2 0.75 2.30 -15.04
N TYR A 3 1.52 1.21 -14.94
CA TYR A 3 2.73 1.19 -14.12
C TYR A 3 3.83 2.09 -14.71
N PRO A 4 4.65 2.69 -13.84
CA PRO A 4 5.74 3.58 -14.24
C PRO A 4 6.90 2.77 -14.82
N LEU A 5 6.86 2.48 -16.11
CA LEU A 5 7.91 1.72 -16.80
C LEU A 5 8.94 2.65 -17.40
N ASN A 6 10.22 2.31 -17.25
CA ASN A 6 11.33 3.02 -17.92
C ASN A 6 11.61 2.50 -19.34
N GLN A 7 10.87 1.49 -19.81
CA GLN A 7 11.02 0.92 -21.14
C GLN A 7 9.73 1.09 -21.93
N LYS A 8 9.84 1.62 -23.16
CA LYS A 8 8.72 1.72 -24.10
C LYS A 8 8.26 0.33 -24.49
N LYS A 9 6.96 0.10 -24.47
CA LYS A 9 6.30 -1.13 -24.91
C LYS A 9 5.53 -0.88 -26.20
N SER A 10 5.20 -1.95 -26.93
CA SER A 10 4.48 -1.88 -28.20
C SER A 10 3.12 -1.19 -28.12
N TYR A 11 2.46 -1.22 -26.95
CA TYR A 11 1.19 -0.53 -26.73
C TYR A 11 1.30 0.97 -26.44
N GLY A 12 2.52 1.55 -26.48
CA GLY A 12 2.70 3.00 -26.43
C GLY A 12 2.64 3.62 -25.03
N ASN A 13 3.10 2.90 -23.97
CA ASN A 13 3.16 3.45 -22.62
C ASN A 13 4.05 4.69 -22.51
N LYS A 14 3.71 5.57 -21.57
CA LYS A 14 4.56 6.70 -21.17
C LYS A 14 5.72 6.20 -20.30
N THR A 15 6.88 6.86 -20.39
CA THR A 15 8.11 6.47 -19.67
C THR A 15 8.79 7.69 -19.06
N GLY A 16 9.55 7.51 -17.99
CA GLY A 16 10.37 8.57 -17.39
C GLY A 16 9.60 9.88 -17.13
N GLU A 17 10.13 11.00 -17.58
CA GLU A 17 9.52 12.32 -17.39
C GLU A 17 8.17 12.46 -18.11
N GLU A 18 7.97 11.79 -19.27
CA GLU A 18 6.67 11.78 -19.95
C GLU A 18 5.58 11.19 -19.04
N TYR A 19 5.91 10.15 -18.28
CA TYR A 19 5.00 9.55 -17.31
C TYR A 19 4.71 10.49 -16.13
N LEU A 20 5.71 11.15 -15.59
CA LEU A 20 5.56 12.09 -14.47
C LEU A 20 4.73 13.32 -14.89
N ASN A 21 4.94 13.85 -16.08
CA ASN A 21 4.14 14.96 -16.59
C ASN A 21 2.68 14.57 -16.75
N TRP A 22 2.43 13.37 -17.27
CA TRP A 22 1.06 12.84 -17.37
C TRP A 22 0.40 12.67 -15.99
N ILE A 23 1.12 12.19 -14.97
CA ILE A 23 0.59 12.09 -13.57
C ILE A 23 0.27 13.51 -13.05
N LYS A 24 1.14 14.49 -13.27
CA LYS A 24 0.90 15.89 -12.86
C LYS A 24 -0.35 16.49 -13.50
N GLU A 25 -0.60 16.20 -14.77
CA GLU A 25 -1.79 16.65 -15.50
C GLU A 25 -3.06 15.90 -15.05
N LEU A 26 -2.96 14.60 -14.76
CA LEU A 26 -4.08 13.76 -14.35
C LEU A 26 -4.55 14.07 -12.93
N THR A 27 -3.63 14.38 -12.02
CA THR A 27 -3.94 14.50 -10.58
C THR A 27 -4.99 15.56 -10.27
N PRO A 28 -4.95 16.80 -10.83
CA PRO A 28 -5.99 17.78 -10.61
C PRO A 28 -7.37 17.33 -11.10
N LEU A 29 -7.42 16.64 -12.25
CA LEU A 29 -8.67 16.11 -12.81
C LEU A 29 -9.32 15.05 -11.90
N LEU A 30 -8.50 14.17 -11.31
CA LEU A 30 -8.97 13.20 -10.33
C LEU A 30 -9.44 13.89 -9.04
N ALA A 31 -8.69 14.87 -8.56
CA ALA A 31 -9.05 15.62 -7.37
C ALA A 31 -10.36 16.39 -7.55
N GLU A 32 -10.62 16.97 -8.72
CA GLU A 32 -11.88 17.65 -9.04
C GLU A 32 -13.10 16.72 -8.87
N LYS A 33 -12.96 15.45 -9.28
CA LYS A 33 -14.07 14.47 -9.21
C LYS A 33 -14.19 13.81 -7.84
N LEU A 34 -13.23 14.00 -6.95
CA LEU A 34 -13.24 13.41 -5.61
C LEU A 34 -14.11 14.25 -4.68
N ALA A 35 -14.99 13.60 -3.91
CA ALA A 35 -15.71 14.23 -2.80
C ALA A 35 -14.73 14.79 -1.76
N ASP A 36 -15.15 15.76 -0.94
CA ASP A 36 -14.26 16.41 0.03
C ASP A 36 -13.71 15.45 1.09
N ASP A 37 -14.52 14.46 1.50
CA ASP A 37 -14.15 13.38 2.42
C ASP A 37 -13.82 12.06 1.71
N GLY A 38 -13.73 12.09 0.37
CA GLY A 38 -13.49 10.93 -0.48
C GLY A 38 -12.06 10.41 -0.42
N SER A 39 -11.86 9.22 -0.99
CA SER A 39 -10.59 8.51 -1.03
C SER A 39 -10.13 8.29 -2.48
N LEU A 40 -8.90 8.68 -2.78
CA LEU A 40 -8.20 8.32 -4.00
C LEU A 40 -7.16 7.26 -3.67
N VAL A 41 -7.29 6.07 -4.26
CA VAL A 41 -6.35 4.98 -4.06
C VAL A 41 -5.58 4.74 -5.36
N VAL A 42 -4.26 4.74 -5.27
CA VAL A 42 -3.36 4.59 -6.42
C VAL A 42 -2.42 3.42 -6.17
N GLU A 43 -2.48 2.40 -7.02
CA GLU A 43 -1.53 1.28 -7.00
C GLU A 43 -0.46 1.48 -8.06
N LEU A 44 0.82 1.36 -7.67
CA LEU A 44 1.97 1.40 -8.57
C LEU A 44 3.01 0.34 -8.19
N GLY A 45 3.50 -0.36 -9.21
CA GLY A 45 4.61 -1.29 -9.05
C GLY A 45 5.97 -0.59 -9.14
N ASN A 46 6.99 -1.27 -8.62
CA ASN A 46 8.38 -0.88 -8.81
C ASN A 46 8.80 -1.01 -10.28
N SER A 47 9.77 -0.21 -10.68
CA SER A 47 10.41 -0.29 -11.98
C SER A 47 11.94 -0.27 -11.83
N TRP A 48 12.63 -0.63 -12.90
CA TRP A 48 14.08 -0.81 -12.89
C TRP A 48 14.70 0.03 -14.00
N GLU A 49 15.92 0.52 -13.74
CA GLU A 49 16.67 1.23 -14.77
C GLU A 49 17.05 0.26 -15.90
N PRO A 50 16.87 0.64 -17.18
CA PRO A 50 17.18 -0.22 -18.32
C PRO A 50 18.65 -0.69 -18.30
N GLY A 51 18.87 -1.99 -18.47
CA GLY A 51 20.20 -2.59 -18.54
C GLY A 51 21.01 -2.54 -17.24
N ARG A 52 20.43 -2.18 -16.11
CA ARG A 52 21.11 -2.02 -14.81
C ARG A 52 20.35 -2.71 -13.68
N PRO A 53 21.03 -3.27 -12.66
CA PRO A 53 20.40 -3.86 -11.47
C PRO A 53 19.97 -2.78 -10.46
N VAL A 54 19.51 -1.64 -10.92
CA VAL A 54 19.18 -0.46 -10.11
C VAL A 54 17.68 -0.21 -10.16
N GLN A 55 17.07 -0.09 -8.99
CA GLN A 55 15.66 0.29 -8.87
C GLN A 55 15.46 1.74 -9.30
N SER A 56 14.46 1.97 -10.14
CA SER A 56 14.07 3.31 -10.54
C SER A 56 13.29 4.00 -9.42
N LEU A 57 13.50 5.28 -9.26
CA LEU A 57 12.71 6.12 -8.35
C LEU A 57 11.40 6.63 -8.98
N LEU A 58 11.04 6.16 -10.18
CA LEU A 58 9.91 6.70 -10.94
C LEU A 58 8.58 6.55 -10.19
N ALA A 59 8.35 5.43 -9.51
CA ALA A 59 7.15 5.23 -8.69
C ALA A 59 7.09 6.25 -7.52
N LEU A 60 8.20 6.44 -6.81
CA LEU A 60 8.27 7.40 -5.69
C LEU A 60 8.14 8.86 -6.18
N LYS A 61 8.72 9.18 -7.35
CA LYS A 61 8.52 10.50 -7.97
C LYS A 61 7.05 10.72 -8.37
N ALA A 62 6.36 9.68 -8.82
CA ALA A 62 4.92 9.75 -9.10
C ALA A 62 4.11 10.00 -7.80
N LEU A 63 4.44 9.31 -6.70
CA LEU A 63 3.87 9.59 -5.38
C LEU A 63 4.02 11.07 -5.01
N MET A 64 5.23 11.60 -5.09
CA MET A 64 5.50 13.01 -4.77
C MET A 64 4.75 13.96 -5.70
N SER A 65 4.67 13.64 -7.01
CA SER A 65 3.92 14.43 -7.98
C SER A 65 2.43 14.51 -7.67
N ILE A 66 1.85 13.45 -7.08
CA ILE A 66 0.45 13.45 -6.61
C ILE A 66 0.32 14.26 -5.32
N ALA A 67 1.17 13.98 -4.33
CA ALA A 67 1.10 14.59 -3.01
C ALA A 67 1.35 16.10 -3.02
N GLU A 68 2.23 16.57 -3.92
CA GLU A 68 2.63 17.99 -4.05
C GLU A 68 1.86 18.72 -5.14
N SER A 69 0.80 18.11 -5.71
CA SER A 69 0.01 18.73 -6.78
C SER A 69 -0.72 19.97 -6.27
N ALA A 70 -0.31 21.13 -6.78
CA ALA A 70 -0.83 22.43 -6.34
C ALA A 70 -2.35 22.53 -6.54
N GLY A 71 -3.03 23.09 -5.57
CA GLY A 71 -4.48 23.35 -5.60
C GLY A 71 -5.38 22.12 -5.42
N THR A 72 -4.84 20.92 -5.30
CA THR A 72 -5.65 19.69 -5.13
C THR A 72 -6.00 19.38 -3.67
N ASN A 73 -5.22 19.92 -2.72
CA ASN A 73 -5.30 19.60 -1.29
C ASN A 73 -5.15 18.11 -0.96
N LEU A 74 -4.65 17.29 -1.89
CA LEU A 74 -4.44 15.88 -1.65
C LEU A 74 -3.33 15.66 -0.61
N ARG A 75 -3.59 14.78 0.35
CA ARG A 75 -2.66 14.35 1.39
C ARG A 75 -2.54 12.84 1.34
N LEU A 76 -1.34 12.32 1.49
CA LEU A 76 -1.12 10.89 1.69
C LEU A 76 -1.61 10.52 3.09
N ILE A 77 -2.71 9.79 3.16
CA ILE A 77 -3.30 9.33 4.42
C ILE A 77 -2.55 8.12 4.94
N GLN A 78 -2.29 7.14 4.05
CA GLN A 78 -1.56 5.93 4.40
C GLN A 78 -0.98 5.25 3.16
N GLU A 79 0.17 4.59 3.34
CA GLU A 79 0.69 3.62 2.40
C GLU A 79 0.30 2.21 2.83
N PHE A 80 -0.13 1.42 1.87
CA PHE A 80 -0.29 -0.03 1.98
C PHE A 80 0.69 -0.71 1.04
N VAL A 81 1.12 -1.90 1.41
CA VAL A 81 1.96 -2.77 0.59
C VAL A 81 1.13 -3.96 0.15
N CYS A 82 1.08 -4.19 -1.16
CA CYS A 82 0.44 -5.36 -1.74
C CYS A 82 1.52 -6.40 -2.06
N TYR A 83 1.64 -7.42 -1.22
CA TYR A 83 2.65 -8.47 -1.31
C TYR A 83 2.10 -9.66 -2.08
N ASN A 84 2.80 -10.06 -3.15
CA ASN A 84 2.47 -11.23 -3.97
C ASN A 84 3.53 -12.31 -3.79
N THR A 85 3.19 -13.38 -3.08
CA THR A 85 4.07 -14.51 -2.77
C THR A 85 4.47 -15.33 -3.99
N SER A 86 3.70 -15.23 -5.08
CA SER A 86 3.89 -16.01 -6.31
C SER A 86 4.48 -15.22 -7.47
N ARG A 87 5.02 -14.03 -7.17
CA ARG A 87 5.60 -13.19 -8.22
C ARG A 87 6.85 -13.81 -8.80
N LEU A 88 6.88 -13.91 -10.14
CA LEU A 88 8.04 -14.46 -10.86
C LEU A 88 9.27 -13.55 -10.70
N PRO A 89 10.49 -14.12 -10.68
CA PRO A 89 11.73 -13.35 -10.66
C PRO A 89 11.82 -12.39 -11.84
N SER A 90 11.79 -11.09 -11.57
CA SER A 90 11.83 -10.06 -12.60
C SER A 90 12.67 -8.85 -12.17
N PRO A 91 13.50 -8.28 -13.03
CA PRO A 91 14.02 -8.88 -14.28
C PRO A 91 14.90 -10.09 -13.98
N ALA A 92 14.67 -11.19 -14.68
CA ALA A 92 15.40 -12.45 -14.49
C ALA A 92 16.92 -12.29 -14.59
N GLN A 93 17.41 -11.37 -15.43
CA GLN A 93 18.83 -11.06 -15.61
C GLN A 93 19.56 -10.80 -14.27
N TRP A 94 18.91 -10.11 -13.33
CA TRP A 94 19.52 -9.67 -12.08
C TRP A 94 19.10 -10.45 -10.84
N VAL A 95 18.16 -11.37 -11.01
CA VAL A 95 17.63 -12.21 -9.93
C VAL A 95 18.09 -13.64 -10.06
N THR A 96 18.07 -14.20 -11.29
CA THR A 96 18.39 -15.61 -11.56
C THR A 96 19.64 -15.82 -12.38
N VAL A 97 19.90 -14.98 -13.39
CA VAL A 97 21.08 -15.13 -14.28
C VAL A 97 22.32 -14.55 -13.58
N ASN A 98 22.27 -13.29 -13.18
CA ASN A 98 23.26 -12.64 -12.34
C ASN A 98 22.63 -12.42 -10.96
N PRO A 99 22.82 -13.28 -9.96
CA PRO A 99 22.08 -13.28 -8.71
C PRO A 99 22.52 -12.14 -7.77
N LEU A 100 22.19 -10.90 -8.13
CA LEU A 100 22.53 -9.69 -7.36
C LEU A 100 21.39 -9.20 -6.49
N ARG A 101 20.11 -9.51 -6.86
CA ARG A 101 18.94 -9.01 -6.18
C ARG A 101 17.96 -10.11 -5.83
N THR A 102 17.16 -9.85 -4.82
CA THR A 102 15.98 -10.67 -4.48
C THR A 102 14.83 -10.39 -5.44
N VAL A 103 13.80 -11.25 -5.40
CA VAL A 103 12.56 -11.05 -6.14
C VAL A 103 11.84 -9.80 -5.61
N ASP A 104 11.42 -8.94 -6.53
CA ASP A 104 10.56 -7.80 -6.22
C ASP A 104 9.10 -8.27 -6.12
N SER A 105 8.63 -8.46 -4.89
CA SER A 105 7.39 -9.18 -4.60
C SER A 105 6.23 -8.30 -4.17
N TYR A 106 6.35 -6.97 -4.22
CA TYR A 106 5.26 -6.10 -3.78
C TYR A 106 4.98 -4.96 -4.76
N THR A 107 3.80 -4.36 -4.59
CA THR A 107 3.41 -3.07 -5.18
C THR A 107 3.01 -2.11 -4.08
N HIS A 108 3.18 -0.82 -4.34
CA HIS A 108 2.71 0.26 -3.47
C HIS A 108 1.22 0.50 -3.73
N VAL A 109 0.46 0.71 -2.67
CA VAL A 109 -0.92 1.18 -2.73
C VAL A 109 -1.03 2.40 -1.84
N TRP A 110 -1.15 3.58 -2.44
CA TRP A 110 -1.21 4.85 -1.73
C TRP A 110 -2.64 5.37 -1.63
N TRP A 111 -3.04 5.68 -0.43
CA TRP A 111 -4.34 6.26 -0.14
C TRP A 111 -4.23 7.74 0.13
N PHE A 112 -4.92 8.53 -0.68
CA PHE A 112 -4.99 9.98 -0.57
C PHE A 112 -6.40 10.46 -0.25
N SER A 113 -6.50 11.63 0.39
CA SER A 113 -7.75 12.36 0.57
C SER A 113 -7.48 13.87 0.56
N LYS A 114 -8.53 14.68 0.33
CA LYS A 114 -8.47 16.14 0.46
C LYS A 114 -8.50 16.61 1.92
N THR A 115 -8.90 15.75 2.84
CA THR A 115 -9.03 16.04 4.28
C THR A 115 -8.17 15.11 5.11
N ASP A 116 -7.78 15.54 6.31
CA ASP A 116 -7.12 14.70 7.31
C ASP A 116 -8.06 13.64 7.90
N TYR A 117 -9.38 13.80 7.68
CA TYR A 117 -10.44 12.94 8.22
C TYR A 117 -11.31 12.35 7.10
N PRO A 118 -10.78 11.50 6.23
CA PRO A 118 -11.54 10.86 5.16
C PRO A 118 -12.66 9.99 5.73
N LYS A 119 -13.71 9.80 4.93
CA LYS A 119 -14.80 8.88 5.27
C LYS A 119 -14.32 7.43 5.24
N ALA A 120 -13.79 6.98 6.37
CA ALA A 120 -13.24 5.63 6.55
C ALA A 120 -13.58 5.08 7.94
N ASP A 121 -13.65 3.76 8.05
CA ASP A 121 -13.90 3.07 9.32
C ASP A 121 -13.16 1.74 9.33
N ASN A 122 -12.06 1.67 10.06
CA ASN A 122 -11.23 0.46 10.16
C ASN A 122 -11.92 -0.71 10.88
N ARG A 123 -13.06 -0.47 11.55
CA ARG A 123 -13.87 -1.54 12.16
C ARG A 123 -14.56 -2.42 11.11
N LYS A 124 -14.66 -1.94 9.87
CA LYS A 124 -15.24 -2.71 8.75
C LYS A 124 -14.28 -3.73 8.14
N VAL A 125 -12.99 -3.64 8.50
CA VAL A 125 -11.91 -4.46 7.93
C VAL A 125 -11.12 -5.18 9.02
N LEU A 126 -11.78 -5.58 10.11
CA LEU A 126 -11.14 -6.30 11.20
C LEU A 126 -10.70 -7.70 10.76
N ARG A 127 -9.57 -8.13 11.29
CA ARG A 127 -9.06 -9.50 11.16
C ARG A 127 -9.44 -10.32 12.40
N PRO A 128 -9.51 -11.66 12.28
CA PRO A 128 -9.68 -12.51 13.46
C PRO A 128 -8.59 -12.23 14.49
N TYR A 129 -8.94 -12.24 15.76
CA TYR A 129 -7.95 -12.16 16.84
C TYR A 129 -6.96 -13.33 16.77
N SER A 130 -5.70 -13.03 17.07
CA SER A 130 -4.69 -14.06 17.33
C SER A 130 -5.04 -14.87 18.58
N GLU A 131 -4.53 -16.09 18.70
CA GLU A 131 -4.76 -16.92 19.89
C GLU A 131 -4.24 -16.26 21.18
N SER A 132 -3.14 -15.51 21.09
CA SER A 132 -2.62 -14.72 22.21
C SER A 132 -3.59 -13.62 22.65
N MET A 133 -4.24 -12.93 21.69
CA MET A 133 -5.24 -11.91 22.01
C MET A 133 -6.51 -12.53 22.60
N LYS A 134 -6.99 -13.64 22.06
CA LYS A 134 -8.13 -14.40 22.64
C LYS A 134 -7.85 -14.84 24.09
N SER A 135 -6.64 -15.35 24.34
CA SER A 135 -6.19 -15.74 25.67
C SER A 135 -6.10 -14.55 26.63
N LEU A 136 -5.66 -13.39 26.13
CA LEU A 136 -5.60 -12.15 26.91
C LEU A 136 -7.00 -11.68 27.32
N LEU A 137 -7.93 -11.63 26.39
CA LEU A 137 -9.32 -11.25 26.65
C LEU A 137 -9.97 -12.22 27.66
N LYS A 138 -9.74 -13.53 27.53
CA LYS A 138 -10.23 -14.55 28.47
C LYS A 138 -9.63 -14.38 29.88
N ARG A 139 -8.34 -14.06 29.97
CA ARG A 139 -7.64 -13.84 31.25
C ARG A 139 -8.07 -12.55 31.94
N GLY A 140 -8.45 -11.51 31.16
CA GLY A 140 -8.88 -10.22 31.67
C GLY A 140 -7.77 -9.39 32.31
N SER A 141 -6.50 -9.72 32.08
CA SER A 141 -5.36 -8.99 32.64
C SER A 141 -4.13 -9.03 31.72
N TYR A 142 -3.32 -7.99 31.79
CA TYR A 142 -2.06 -7.87 31.10
C TYR A 142 -1.11 -6.92 31.83
N ASN A 143 0.15 -6.89 31.43
CA ASN A 143 1.13 -5.99 32.01
C ASN A 143 0.90 -4.54 31.52
N ALA A 144 0.22 -3.72 32.31
CA ALA A 144 -0.02 -2.31 32.11
C ALA A 144 1.13 -1.43 32.64
N GLY A 145 1.06 -0.12 32.43
CA GLY A 145 1.99 0.88 32.97
C GLY A 145 3.00 1.41 31.95
N LYS A 146 3.98 2.16 32.46
CA LYS A 146 4.98 2.85 31.65
C LYS A 146 6.01 1.86 31.10
N ARG A 147 6.32 1.98 29.81
CA ARG A 147 7.35 1.20 29.10
C ARG A 147 8.66 1.97 29.04
N PRO A 148 9.82 1.30 28.83
CA PRO A 148 11.11 1.97 28.63
C PRO A 148 11.11 3.00 27.49
N SER A 149 10.21 2.83 26.48
CA SER A 149 9.98 3.78 25.39
C SER A 149 9.09 4.96 25.78
N GLU A 150 8.87 5.21 27.07
CA GLU A 150 7.98 6.22 27.63
C GLU A 150 6.48 6.04 27.30
N HIS A 151 6.13 5.05 26.54
CA HIS A 151 4.74 4.71 26.24
C HIS A 151 4.03 4.21 27.50
N SER A 152 2.87 4.78 27.81
CA SER A 152 2.03 4.33 28.92
C SER A 152 0.87 3.49 28.37
N ILE A 153 0.72 2.28 28.89
CA ILE A 153 -0.38 1.36 28.55
C ILE A 153 -1.37 1.39 29.70
N GLY A 154 -2.59 1.86 29.42
CA GLY A 154 -3.66 1.91 30.42
C GLY A 154 -4.15 0.51 30.81
N GLU A 155 -4.64 0.37 32.04
CA GLU A 155 -5.04 -0.92 32.64
C GLU A 155 -6.14 -1.69 31.90
N LYS A 156 -6.95 -0.99 31.10
CA LYS A 156 -8.07 -1.59 30.32
C LYS A 156 -7.89 -1.45 28.80
N SER A 157 -6.76 -0.93 28.33
CA SER A 157 -6.57 -0.59 26.90
C SER A 157 -6.80 -1.75 25.95
N PHE A 158 -6.40 -2.97 26.32
CA PHE A 158 -6.54 -4.18 25.51
C PHE A 158 -7.67 -5.12 25.94
N LEU A 159 -8.47 -4.76 26.94
CA LEU A 159 -9.56 -5.62 27.44
C LEU A 159 -10.90 -5.35 26.76
N ASN A 160 -11.01 -4.30 25.96
CA ASN A 160 -12.21 -4.01 25.18
C ASN A 160 -12.25 -4.94 23.96
N ASP A 161 -13.20 -5.89 23.97
CA ASP A 161 -13.46 -6.69 22.79
C ASP A 161 -14.12 -5.83 21.70
N ARG A 162 -13.45 -5.72 20.57
CA ARG A 162 -13.90 -4.96 19.39
C ARG A 162 -14.39 -5.87 18.26
N GLY A 163 -14.51 -7.17 18.50
CA GLY A 163 -14.92 -8.17 17.51
C GLY A 163 -13.78 -8.61 16.58
N GLY A 164 -12.57 -8.07 16.73
CA GLY A 164 -11.40 -8.42 15.93
C GLY A 164 -10.24 -7.43 16.08
N ALA A 165 -9.10 -7.80 15.52
CA ALA A 165 -7.91 -6.96 15.47
C ALA A 165 -7.96 -6.01 14.27
N ILE A 166 -7.47 -4.80 14.44
CA ILE A 166 -7.32 -3.84 13.34
C ILE A 166 -6.37 -4.45 12.29
N SER A 167 -6.77 -4.39 11.01
CA SER A 167 -5.97 -4.89 9.90
C SER A 167 -4.65 -4.15 9.76
N HIS A 168 -3.64 -4.84 9.29
CA HIS A 168 -2.36 -4.23 8.93
C HIS A 168 -2.46 -3.55 7.55
N ASN A 169 -1.52 -2.65 7.28
CA ASN A 169 -1.36 -2.04 5.96
C ASN A 169 -0.57 -2.93 4.96
N LEU A 170 -0.58 -4.23 5.17
CA LEU A 170 0.00 -5.23 4.30
C LEU A 170 -1.11 -6.13 3.76
N PHE A 171 -1.28 -6.13 2.43
CA PHE A 171 -2.17 -7.05 1.71
C PHE A 171 -1.33 -8.20 1.16
N GLU A 172 -1.61 -9.41 1.58
CA GLU A 172 -1.02 -10.60 1.00
C GLU A 172 -1.95 -11.15 -0.07
N ILE A 173 -1.43 -11.25 -1.30
CA ILE A 173 -2.15 -11.83 -2.44
C ILE A 173 -1.52 -13.18 -2.72
N GLU A 174 -2.30 -14.24 -2.55
CA GLU A 174 -1.93 -15.55 -3.02
C GLU A 174 -2.02 -15.59 -4.55
N SER A 175 -1.22 -16.46 -5.18
CA SER A 175 -1.26 -16.67 -6.62
C SER A 175 -2.68 -16.97 -7.07
N ILE A 176 -3.09 -16.30 -8.13
CA ILE A 176 -4.33 -16.62 -8.84
C ILE A 176 -4.06 -17.93 -9.58
N ASP A 177 -4.53 -19.05 -9.03
CA ASP A 177 -4.88 -20.19 -9.84
C ASP A 177 -6.00 -19.71 -10.78
N GLU A 178 -5.85 -19.83 -12.09
CA GLU A 178 -6.82 -19.33 -13.09
C GLU A 178 -8.25 -19.82 -12.84
N ASN A 179 -8.40 -20.86 -12.01
CA ASN A 179 -9.67 -21.44 -11.57
C ASN A 179 -10.16 -20.95 -10.19
N ARG A 180 -9.39 -20.16 -9.46
CA ARG A 180 -9.81 -19.55 -8.20
C ARG A 180 -10.11 -18.08 -8.39
N LYS A 181 -11.38 -17.71 -8.24
CA LYS A 181 -11.76 -16.29 -8.09
C LYS A 181 -10.95 -15.68 -6.95
N PRO A 182 -10.28 -14.52 -7.16
CA PRO A 182 -9.52 -13.88 -6.11
C PRO A 182 -10.44 -13.64 -4.92
N ARG A 183 -10.11 -14.20 -3.76
CA ARG A 183 -10.69 -13.79 -2.50
C ARG A 183 -10.02 -12.46 -2.13
N LEU A 184 -10.49 -11.37 -2.73
CA LEU A 184 -10.26 -10.07 -2.13
C LEU A 184 -10.90 -10.14 -0.74
N PRO A 185 -10.15 -9.86 0.35
CA PRO A 185 -10.82 -9.59 1.60
C PRO A 185 -11.84 -8.49 1.32
N ASN A 186 -13.04 -8.60 1.88
CA ASN A 186 -14.14 -7.62 1.75
C ASN A 186 -13.72 -6.29 2.38
N ALA A 187 -12.78 -5.61 1.73
CA ALA A 187 -12.20 -4.38 2.21
C ALA A 187 -12.30 -3.37 1.07
N PHE A 188 -13.49 -2.86 0.90
CA PHE A 188 -13.79 -1.47 0.43
C PHE A 188 -15.30 -1.31 0.32
#